data_b666bb2b8ada695ef741b3fcc5f93276
#
_entry.id   b666bb2b8ada695ef741b3fcc5f93276
#
_cell.length_a   1.000
_cell.length_b   1.000
_cell.length_c   1.000
_cell.angle_alpha   90.00
_cell.angle_beta   90.00
_cell.angle_gamma   90.00
#
_symmetry.space_group_name_H-M   'P 1'
#
loop_
_entity.id
_entity.type
_entity.pdbx_description
1 polymer ?
#
loop_
_entity_poly.entity_id
_entity_poly.type
_entity_poly.pdbx_seq_one_letter_code
_entity_poly.pdbx_strand_id
1 'polypeptide(L)'
;MVTMTHKRLFSGPKIALYEPDIPQNTASIIRTCSCLGAHLEIIEPCGFLFNDKRFKRVVMDYLDEKMITFYKDSEDFFAKKKGERVILMTTKAKTGLDVFKFKKNDTVLFGRESAGVPDSIHKKIKNRINIPMIKEKRSLNLAISVAITLSENLRQTKWIMK
;
A
#
# COMPACT_ATOMS: atom_id res chain seq x y z
N MET A 1 9.74 2.30 34.24
CA MET A 1 10.19 2.51 32.87
C MET A 1 9.64 1.39 32.03
N VAL A 2 8.48 1.59 31.39
CA VAL A 2 7.82 0.52 30.62
C VAL A 2 8.45 0.54 29.23
N THR A 3 9.27 -0.42 28.93
CA THR A 3 9.76 -0.72 27.60
C THR A 3 8.55 -1.07 26.73
N MET A 4 8.00 -0.09 26.02
CA MET A 4 7.04 -0.33 24.97
C MET A 4 7.75 -1.16 23.91
N THR A 5 7.46 -2.44 23.89
CA THR A 5 7.94 -3.36 22.87
C THR A 5 7.51 -2.82 21.51
N HIS A 6 8.48 -2.55 20.64
CA HIS A 6 8.34 -2.03 19.27
C HIS A 6 7.30 -2.76 18.39
N LYS A 7 6.78 -3.88 18.83
CA LYS A 7 5.74 -4.67 18.16
C LYS A 7 4.36 -4.00 18.09
N ARG A 8 4.10 -2.98 18.90
CA ARG A 8 2.80 -2.26 18.93
C ARG A 8 2.72 -1.07 17.96
N LEU A 9 3.84 -0.54 17.49
CA LEU A 9 3.88 0.64 16.61
C LEU A 9 3.33 0.37 15.19
N PHE A 10 3.26 -0.87 14.75
CA PHE A 10 2.95 -1.23 13.36
C PHE A 10 1.86 -2.30 13.22
N SER A 11 0.89 -2.34 14.10
CA SER A 11 -0.26 -3.23 13.99
C SER A 11 -1.42 -2.66 13.17
N GLY A 12 -1.17 -1.60 12.41
CA GLY A 12 -2.15 -0.93 11.55
C GLY A 12 -2.33 -1.60 10.19
N PRO A 13 -3.11 -0.94 9.31
CA PRO A 13 -3.29 -1.41 7.93
C PRO A 13 -1.95 -1.50 7.19
N LYS A 14 -1.90 -2.37 6.21
CA LYS A 14 -0.72 -2.56 5.35
C LYS A 14 -1.04 -2.10 3.93
N ILE A 15 -0.16 -1.30 3.38
CA ILE A 15 -0.19 -0.85 1.99
C ILE A 15 0.96 -1.53 1.26
N ALA A 16 0.67 -2.22 0.17
CA ALA A 16 1.67 -2.85 -0.68
C ALA A 16 1.71 -2.19 -2.06
N LEU A 17 2.90 -1.93 -2.56
CA LEU A 17 3.15 -1.36 -3.89
C LEU A 17 3.83 -2.41 -4.77
N TYR A 18 3.22 -2.72 -5.90
CA TYR A 18 3.78 -3.61 -6.90
C TYR A 18 4.70 -2.84 -7.85
N GLU A 19 5.99 -3.07 -7.79
CA GLU A 19 7.01 -2.51 -8.68
C GLU A 19 6.77 -1.02 -9.01
N PRO A 20 6.70 -0.12 -8.01
CA PRO A 20 6.37 1.28 -8.26
C PRO A 20 7.37 1.96 -9.19
N ASP A 21 6.86 2.77 -10.13
CA ASP A 21 7.67 3.40 -11.19
C ASP A 21 8.12 4.82 -10.85
N ILE A 22 7.28 5.57 -10.14
CA ILE A 22 7.44 7.01 -9.95
C ILE A 22 7.89 7.30 -8.53
N PRO A 23 9.15 7.74 -8.33
CA PRO A 23 9.70 7.95 -7.00
C PRO A 23 8.92 9.01 -6.18
N GLN A 24 8.37 10.04 -6.83
CA GLN A 24 7.58 11.08 -6.16
C GLN A 24 6.30 10.51 -5.52
N ASN A 25 5.63 9.57 -6.20
CA ASN A 25 4.46 8.89 -5.65
C ASN A 25 4.85 8.04 -4.45
N THR A 26 5.92 7.27 -4.56
CA THR A 26 6.41 6.42 -3.47
C THR A 26 6.82 7.27 -2.26
N ALA A 27 7.50 8.41 -2.47
CA ALA A 27 7.84 9.33 -1.40
C ALA A 27 6.60 9.89 -0.68
N SER A 28 5.57 10.28 -1.43
CA SER A 28 4.29 10.74 -0.88
C SER A 28 3.58 9.64 -0.09
N ILE A 29 3.63 8.40 -0.57
CA ILE A 29 3.03 7.25 0.10
C ILE A 29 3.79 6.92 1.40
N ILE A 30 5.10 6.97 1.42
CA ILE A 30 5.91 6.80 2.63
C ILE A 30 5.47 7.81 3.69
N ARG A 31 5.34 9.08 3.31
CA ARG A 31 4.87 10.13 4.22
C ARG A 31 3.47 9.85 4.74
N THR A 32 2.53 9.49 3.86
CA THR A 32 1.15 9.17 4.24
C THR A 32 1.10 7.99 5.21
N CYS A 33 1.80 6.90 4.91
CA CYS A 33 1.86 5.73 5.79
C CYS A 33 2.48 6.05 7.14
N SER A 34 3.58 6.81 7.14
CA SER A 34 4.23 7.26 8.37
C SER A 34 3.31 8.11 9.24
N CYS A 35 2.62 9.09 8.66
CA CYS A 35 1.71 9.98 9.38
C CYS A 35 0.46 9.25 9.91
N LEU A 36 -0.01 8.22 9.22
CA LEU A 36 -1.24 7.51 9.55
C LEU A 36 -1.00 6.15 10.24
N GLY A 37 0.23 5.79 10.54
CA GLY A 37 0.57 4.54 11.24
C GLY A 37 0.32 3.27 10.43
N ALA A 38 0.40 3.35 9.10
CA ALA A 38 0.30 2.20 8.22
C ALA A 38 1.69 1.62 7.91
N HIS A 39 1.76 0.30 7.77
CA HIS A 39 2.96 -0.38 7.31
C HIS A 39 3.01 -0.38 5.78
N LEU A 40 4.17 -0.03 5.22
CA LEU A 40 4.40 -0.04 3.78
C LEU A 40 5.18 -1.27 3.36
N GLU A 41 4.72 -1.92 2.30
CA GLU A 41 5.34 -3.08 1.69
C GLU A 41 5.66 -2.77 0.23
N ILE A 42 6.89 -3.00 -0.19
CA ILE A 42 7.35 -2.71 -1.55
C ILE A 42 7.81 -3.99 -2.21
N ILE A 43 7.20 -4.31 -3.34
CA ILE A 43 7.58 -5.44 -4.18
C ILE A 43 8.50 -4.92 -5.27
N GLU A 44 9.74 -5.38 -5.26
CA GLU A 44 10.75 -5.02 -6.25
C GLU A 44 10.58 -5.82 -7.56
N PRO A 45 11.18 -5.36 -8.68
CA PRO A 45 12.04 -4.18 -8.79
C PRO A 45 11.23 -2.87 -8.89
N CYS A 46 11.72 -1.81 -8.27
CA CYS A 46 11.20 -0.46 -8.51
C CYS A 46 11.74 0.13 -9.80
N GLY A 47 10.99 1.03 -10.44
CA GLY A 47 11.45 1.80 -11.60
C GLY A 47 12.49 2.89 -11.27
N PHE A 48 12.96 2.95 -10.03
CA PHE A 48 13.95 3.90 -9.51
C PHE A 48 14.82 3.26 -8.43
N LEU A 49 15.94 3.92 -8.10
CA LEU A 49 16.83 3.44 -7.05
C LEU A 49 16.40 4.03 -5.68
N PHE A 50 16.04 3.17 -4.77
CA PHE A 50 15.60 3.57 -3.41
C PHE A 50 16.73 4.20 -2.59
N ASN A 51 17.99 3.93 -2.94
CA ASN A 51 19.16 4.53 -2.31
C ASN A 51 19.63 5.83 -2.98
N ASP A 52 18.90 6.34 -4.00
CA ASP A 52 19.21 7.64 -4.62
C ASP A 52 19.17 8.75 -3.56
N LYS A 53 20.20 9.59 -3.56
CA LYS A 53 20.36 10.68 -2.56
C LYS A 53 19.19 11.68 -2.62
N ARG A 54 18.65 11.93 -3.82
CA ARG A 54 17.50 12.83 -4.02
C ARG A 54 16.24 12.26 -3.40
N PHE A 55 15.99 10.97 -3.64
CA PHE A 55 14.87 10.27 -3.03
C PHE A 55 14.98 10.26 -1.49
N LYS A 56 16.15 9.87 -0.95
CA LYS A 56 16.40 9.87 0.49
C LYS A 56 16.18 11.23 1.13
N ARG A 57 16.58 12.33 0.46
CA ARG A 57 16.37 13.69 0.97
C ARG A 57 14.89 14.03 1.14
N VAL A 58 14.04 13.59 0.20
CA VAL A 58 12.58 13.86 0.22
C VAL A 58 11.87 13.08 1.32
N VAL A 59 12.34 11.86 1.62
CA VAL A 59 11.68 10.96 2.60
C VAL A 59 12.33 10.95 3.97
N MET A 60 13.46 11.63 4.15
CA MET A 60 14.35 11.51 5.30
C MET A 60 13.67 11.66 6.66
N ASP A 61 12.71 12.57 6.79
CA ASP A 61 11.99 12.82 8.04
C ASP A 61 10.88 11.79 8.32
N TYR A 62 10.51 10.99 7.32
CA TYR A 62 9.41 10.03 7.37
C TYR A 62 9.85 8.60 7.13
N LEU A 63 11.13 8.40 6.77
CA LEU A 63 11.67 7.07 6.51
C LEU A 63 12.07 6.39 7.82
N ASP A 64 11.16 5.69 8.42
CA ASP A 64 11.48 4.68 9.43
C ASP A 64 11.61 3.32 8.72
N GLU A 65 12.82 2.80 8.65
CA GLU A 65 13.11 1.51 8.01
C GLU A 65 12.28 0.36 8.60
N LYS A 66 11.83 0.50 9.84
CA LYS A 66 10.96 -0.49 10.50
C LYS A 66 9.53 -0.48 9.96
N MET A 67 9.14 0.61 9.28
CA MET A 67 7.80 0.74 8.68
C MET A 67 7.73 0.20 7.27
N ILE A 68 8.86 -0.15 6.65
CA ILE A 68 8.93 -0.59 5.27
C ILE A 68 9.49 -2.00 5.20
N THR A 69 8.77 -2.88 4.53
CA THR A 69 9.25 -4.22 4.18
C THR A 69 9.45 -4.31 2.68
N PHE A 70 10.61 -4.79 2.25
CA PHE A 70 10.90 -5.06 0.86
C PHE A 70 10.76 -6.54 0.56
N TYR A 71 10.16 -6.85 -0.58
CA TYR A 71 10.08 -8.19 -1.15
C TYR A 71 10.84 -8.19 -2.48
N LYS A 72 11.68 -9.18 -2.71
CA LYS A 72 12.51 -9.25 -3.92
C LYS A 72 11.71 -9.37 -5.23
N ASP A 73 10.50 -9.91 -5.14
CA ASP A 73 9.55 -10.08 -6.24
C ASP A 73 8.14 -10.43 -5.71
N SER A 74 7.19 -10.57 -6.62
CA SER A 74 5.81 -10.92 -6.26
C SER A 74 5.66 -12.34 -5.71
N GLU A 75 6.52 -13.28 -6.09
CA GLU A 75 6.49 -14.65 -5.56
C GLU A 75 6.88 -14.66 -4.09
N ASP A 76 7.95 -13.95 -3.74
CA ASP A 76 8.40 -13.75 -2.36
C ASP A 76 7.30 -13.09 -1.52
N PHE A 77 6.65 -12.05 -2.06
CA PHE A 77 5.53 -11.38 -1.41
C PHE A 77 4.40 -12.37 -1.09
N PHE A 78 3.87 -13.08 -2.09
CA PHE A 78 2.75 -14.00 -1.89
C PHE A 78 3.10 -15.20 -1.01
N ALA A 79 4.34 -15.68 -1.06
CA ALA A 79 4.80 -16.76 -0.17
C ALA A 79 4.74 -16.32 1.29
N LYS A 80 5.18 -15.10 1.59
CA LYS A 80 5.16 -14.53 2.96
C LYS A 80 3.77 -14.07 3.41
N LYS A 81 2.84 -13.82 2.45
CA LYS A 81 1.45 -13.45 2.73
C LYS A 81 0.49 -14.64 2.82
N LYS A 82 1.01 -15.86 2.80
CA LYS A 82 0.17 -17.05 2.90
C LYS A 82 -0.67 -17.04 4.18
N GLY A 83 -2.01 -17.12 4.00
CA GLY A 83 -2.95 -17.03 5.11
C GLY A 83 -3.39 -15.61 5.49
N GLU A 84 -2.79 -14.57 4.92
CA GLU A 84 -3.25 -13.18 5.07
C GLU A 84 -4.23 -12.78 3.95
N ARG A 85 -5.13 -11.84 4.26
CA ARG A 85 -6.04 -11.31 3.26
C ARG A 85 -5.39 -10.17 2.49
N VAL A 86 -5.15 -10.40 1.21
CA VAL A 86 -4.66 -9.39 0.26
C VAL A 86 -5.81 -8.91 -0.60
N ILE A 87 -5.93 -7.61 -0.75
CA ILE A 87 -6.95 -6.93 -1.54
C ILE A 87 -6.27 -6.15 -2.65
N LEU A 88 -6.65 -6.37 -3.89
CA LEU A 88 -6.12 -5.62 -5.03
C LEU A 88 -6.98 -4.38 -5.31
N MET A 89 -6.37 -3.21 -5.25
CA MET A 89 -6.96 -1.98 -5.77
C MET A 89 -6.74 -1.92 -7.28
N THR A 90 -7.83 -1.96 -8.05
CA THR A 90 -7.78 -1.98 -9.51
C THR A 90 -9.03 -1.37 -10.11
N THR A 91 -8.87 -0.59 -11.16
CA THR A 91 -10.00 -0.03 -11.92
C THR A 91 -10.89 -1.09 -12.59
N LYS A 92 -10.37 -2.32 -12.71
CA LYS A 92 -11.11 -3.48 -13.28
C LYS A 92 -12.02 -4.18 -12.27
N ALA A 93 -12.00 -3.79 -10.99
CA ALA A 93 -12.85 -4.41 -9.97
C ALA A 93 -14.31 -3.96 -10.12
N LYS A 94 -15.21 -4.84 -9.69
CA LYS A 94 -16.66 -4.56 -9.66
C LYS A 94 -17.13 -4.03 -8.31
N THR A 95 -16.39 -4.31 -7.24
CA THR A 95 -16.73 -3.88 -5.87
C THR A 95 -16.11 -2.51 -5.60
N GLY A 96 -16.93 -1.56 -5.23
CA GLY A 96 -16.47 -0.22 -4.86
C GLY A 96 -15.88 -0.17 -3.45
N LEU A 97 -14.96 0.75 -3.24
CA LEU A 97 -14.36 1.05 -1.94
C LEU A 97 -15.43 1.41 -0.88
N ASP A 98 -16.49 2.08 -1.31
CA ASP A 98 -17.60 2.55 -0.49
C ASP A 98 -18.42 1.44 0.17
N VAL A 99 -18.47 0.27 -0.47
CA VAL A 99 -19.23 -0.90 0.04
C VAL A 99 -18.33 -2.01 0.59
N PHE A 100 -17.03 -1.95 0.35
CA PHE A 100 -16.10 -2.98 0.79
C PHE A 100 -15.88 -2.93 2.31
N LYS A 101 -15.79 -4.10 2.95
CA LYS A 101 -15.56 -4.22 4.39
C LYS A 101 -14.13 -4.64 4.68
N PHE A 102 -13.35 -3.70 5.18
CA PHE A 102 -11.98 -3.93 5.63
C PHE A 102 -11.93 -4.68 6.96
N LYS A 103 -10.84 -5.44 7.12
CA LYS A 103 -10.42 -6.06 8.39
C LYS A 103 -9.10 -5.45 8.84
N LYS A 104 -8.85 -5.49 10.14
CA LYS A 104 -7.69 -4.83 10.76
C LYS A 104 -6.33 -5.21 10.17
N ASN A 105 -6.16 -6.45 9.72
CA ASN A 105 -4.88 -6.97 9.23
C ASN A 105 -4.83 -7.08 7.70
N ASP A 106 -5.71 -6.40 7.00
CA ASP A 106 -5.71 -6.41 5.54
C ASP A 106 -4.46 -5.77 4.97
N THR A 107 -3.98 -6.34 3.88
CA THR A 107 -2.99 -5.72 3.00
C THR A 107 -3.67 -5.28 1.71
N VAL A 108 -3.60 -4.00 1.38
CA VAL A 108 -4.12 -3.48 0.11
C VAL A 108 -2.96 -3.30 -0.85
N LEU A 109 -3.00 -4.05 -1.95
CA LEU A 109 -1.99 -4.03 -3.01
C LEU A 109 -2.41 -3.06 -4.11
N PHE A 110 -1.49 -2.18 -4.47
CA PHE A 110 -1.63 -1.23 -5.58
C PHE A 110 -0.65 -1.61 -6.69
N GLY A 111 -1.12 -1.55 -7.93
CA GLY A 111 -0.29 -1.77 -9.11
C GLY A 111 0.64 -0.60 -9.41
N ARG A 112 1.63 -0.84 -10.26
CA ARG A 112 2.53 0.20 -10.76
C ARG A 112 1.79 1.23 -11.60
N GLU A 113 2.31 2.45 -11.63
CA GLU A 113 1.64 3.58 -12.28
C GLU A 113 1.46 3.37 -13.78
N SER A 114 2.45 2.78 -14.44
CA SER A 114 2.45 2.62 -15.90
C SER A 114 1.54 1.50 -16.41
N ALA A 115 1.34 0.41 -15.63
CA ALA A 115 0.71 -0.80 -16.15
C ALA A 115 -0.19 -1.57 -15.15
N GLY A 116 -0.32 -1.09 -13.91
CA GLY A 116 -1.03 -1.84 -12.87
C GLY A 116 -0.28 -3.12 -12.46
N VAL A 117 -1.00 -4.21 -12.27
CA VAL A 117 -0.42 -5.54 -12.02
C VAL A 117 -0.61 -6.45 -13.23
N PRO A 118 0.28 -7.45 -13.44
CA PRO A 118 0.08 -8.49 -14.46
C PRO A 118 -1.22 -9.27 -14.25
N ASP A 119 -1.76 -9.82 -15.33
CA ASP A 119 -2.99 -10.62 -15.27
C ASP A 119 -2.86 -11.85 -14.35
N SER A 120 -1.67 -12.42 -14.22
CA SER A 120 -1.40 -13.51 -13.29
C SER A 120 -1.67 -13.12 -11.83
N ILE A 121 -1.25 -11.93 -11.41
CA ILE A 121 -1.51 -11.38 -10.08
C ILE A 121 -2.99 -11.03 -9.95
N HIS A 122 -3.58 -10.43 -10.99
CA HIS A 122 -4.99 -10.07 -11.01
C HIS A 122 -5.90 -11.31 -10.80
N LYS A 123 -5.56 -12.43 -11.43
CA LYS A 123 -6.29 -13.71 -11.28
C LYS A 123 -6.07 -14.35 -9.91
N LYS A 124 -4.89 -14.18 -9.33
CA LYS A 124 -4.51 -14.78 -8.05
C LYS A 124 -5.25 -14.16 -6.86
N ILE A 125 -5.57 -12.86 -6.93
CA ILE A 125 -6.22 -12.14 -5.84
C ILE A 125 -7.73 -12.13 -6.04
N LYS A 126 -8.46 -12.76 -5.12
CA LYS A 126 -9.93 -12.84 -5.17
C LYS A 126 -10.61 -11.53 -4.75
N ASN A 127 -10.09 -10.87 -3.72
CA ASN A 127 -10.64 -9.62 -3.21
C ASN A 127 -10.10 -8.45 -4.04
N ARG A 128 -10.94 -7.85 -4.84
CA ARG A 128 -10.60 -6.74 -5.73
C ARG A 128 -11.58 -5.60 -5.53
N ILE A 129 -11.06 -4.39 -5.39
CA ILE A 129 -11.85 -3.18 -5.16
C ILE A 129 -11.42 -2.06 -6.11
N ASN A 130 -12.31 -1.13 -6.35
CA ASN A 130 -12.02 0.10 -7.05
C ASN A 130 -12.43 1.32 -6.21
N ILE A 131 -11.87 2.45 -6.54
CA ILE A 131 -12.40 3.74 -6.10
C ILE A 131 -13.44 4.15 -7.15
N PRO A 132 -14.73 4.31 -6.76
CA PRO A 132 -15.75 4.75 -7.70
C PRO A 132 -15.39 6.10 -8.35
N MET A 133 -15.42 6.15 -9.66
CA MET A 133 -15.08 7.33 -10.43
C MET A 133 -16.17 7.63 -11.48
N ILE A 134 -16.20 8.87 -11.94
CA ILE A 134 -17.04 9.27 -13.08
C ILE A 134 -16.66 8.44 -14.30
N LYS A 135 -17.65 7.99 -15.06
CA LYS A 135 -17.46 7.27 -16.33
C LYS A 135 -16.48 8.04 -17.24
N GLU A 136 -15.71 7.30 -18.04
CA GLU A 136 -14.72 7.83 -18.98
C GLU A 136 -13.40 8.33 -18.38
N LYS A 137 -13.25 8.37 -17.04
CA LYS A 137 -11.96 8.63 -16.40
C LYS A 137 -11.18 7.34 -16.25
N ARG A 138 -9.85 7.41 -16.46
CA ARG A 138 -8.99 6.21 -16.49
C ARG A 138 -8.57 5.74 -15.10
N SER A 139 -7.95 6.63 -14.35
CA SER A 139 -7.40 6.32 -13.03
C SER A 139 -7.06 7.60 -12.26
N LEU A 140 -6.91 7.46 -10.96
CA LEU A 140 -6.33 8.47 -10.09
C LEU A 140 -4.81 8.27 -9.98
N ASN A 141 -4.11 9.31 -9.56
CA ASN A 141 -2.71 9.20 -9.14
C ASN A 141 -2.57 8.16 -8.04
N LEU A 142 -1.48 7.39 -8.08
CA LEU A 142 -1.25 6.29 -7.12
C LEU A 142 -1.25 6.76 -5.67
N ALA A 143 -0.53 7.83 -5.36
CA ALA A 143 -0.46 8.35 -3.99
C ALA A 143 -1.81 8.84 -3.47
N ILE A 144 -2.62 9.44 -4.34
CA ILE A 144 -3.99 9.85 -4.04
C ILE A 144 -4.87 8.62 -3.78
N SER A 145 -4.77 7.58 -4.62
CA SER A 145 -5.52 6.33 -4.43
C SER A 145 -5.18 5.66 -3.11
N VAL A 146 -3.91 5.63 -2.74
CA VAL A 146 -3.46 5.10 -1.44
C VAL A 146 -4.05 5.91 -0.29
N ALA A 147 -4.00 7.24 -0.35
CA ALA A 147 -4.52 8.11 0.72
C ALA A 147 -6.02 7.93 0.93
N ILE A 148 -6.81 7.89 -0.14
CA ILE A 148 -8.26 7.67 -0.08
C ILE A 148 -8.57 6.30 0.53
N THR A 149 -7.90 5.26 0.05
CA THR A 149 -8.12 3.88 0.50
C THR A 149 -7.72 3.70 1.97
N LEU A 150 -6.58 4.25 2.35
CA LEU A 150 -6.08 4.17 3.72
C LEU A 150 -6.99 4.91 4.69
N SER A 151 -7.49 6.09 4.32
CA SER A 151 -8.45 6.85 5.11
C SER A 151 -9.73 6.05 5.38
N GLU A 152 -10.29 5.41 4.36
CA GLU A 152 -11.49 4.59 4.51
C GLU A 152 -11.23 3.33 5.35
N ASN A 153 -10.08 2.67 5.15
CA ASN A 153 -9.68 1.52 5.97
C ASN A 153 -9.60 1.90 7.44
N LEU A 154 -8.93 3.00 7.76
CA LEU A 154 -8.78 3.49 9.13
C LEU A 154 -10.14 3.85 9.76
N ARG A 155 -11.02 4.49 8.99
CA ARG A 155 -12.38 4.80 9.44
C ARG A 155 -13.15 3.54 9.83
N GLN A 156 -13.09 2.49 9.01
CA GLN A 156 -13.80 1.24 9.25
C GLN A 156 -13.20 0.42 10.39
N THR A 157 -11.88 0.36 10.47
CA THR A 157 -11.19 -0.46 11.47
C THR A 157 -10.99 0.25 12.81
N LYS A 158 -11.44 1.51 12.90
CA LYS A 158 -11.30 2.37 14.09
C LYS A 158 -9.86 2.42 14.60
N TRP A 159 -8.92 2.44 13.68
CA TRP A 159 -7.52 2.64 13.99
C TRP A 159 -7.32 4.08 14.40
N ILE A 160 -7.34 4.32 15.70
CA ILE A 160 -7.01 5.63 16.25
C ILE A 160 -5.58 5.56 16.75
N MET A 161 -4.74 6.39 16.17
CA MET A 161 -3.42 6.65 16.74
C MET A 161 -3.62 7.43 18.03
N LYS A 162 -3.28 6.80 19.14
CA LYS A 162 -3.18 7.46 20.43
C LYS A 162 -1.75 7.88 20.69
#